data_7e128f3aedef1a70cac7859c02df22d7
#
_entry.id   7e128f3aedef1a70cac7859c02df22d7
#
_cell.length_a   1.000
_cell.length_b   1.000
_cell.length_c   1.000
_cell.angle_alpha   90.00
_cell.angle_beta   90.00
_cell.angle_gamma   90.00
#
_symmetry.space_group_name_H-M   'P 1'
#
loop_
_entity.id
_entity.type
_entity.pdbx_description
1 polymer ?
#
loop_
_entity_poly.entity_id
_entity_poly.type
_entity_poly.pdbx_seq_one_letter_code
_entity_poly.pdbx_strand_id
1 'polypeptide(L)'
;MNIEKKESILEKLFSSDADTLFKQKKEFEYSYCIWGTSVLFEIYPFDMERKGIKRGRKITKVPLKKNGKFQHFINEKNRVIAIYEYIDNYDLPAQYIFFEYHTSEIIVYCFNIVGQIDYIQYSIIKEGKVLSMLNMDNKGNYIAEEYHYDKNGHIVLIDRQHKDRSLFKNKDHFPNNIYITLIPQYFFL
;
A
#
# COMPACT_ATOMS: atom_id res chain seq x y z
N MET A 1 2.31 -14.09 13.45
CA MET A 1 2.44 -12.70 13.99
C MET A 1 1.19 -12.34 14.78
N ASN A 2 1.31 -11.55 15.90
CA ASN A 2 0.12 -11.14 16.66
C ASN A 2 -0.63 -10.04 15.90
N ILE A 3 -1.73 -10.39 15.24
CA ILE A 3 -2.60 -9.46 14.48
C ILE A 3 -3.18 -8.41 15.40
N GLU A 4 -3.59 -8.77 16.63
CA GLU A 4 -4.17 -7.86 17.61
C GLU A 4 -3.24 -6.69 17.96
N LYS A 5 -1.93 -6.96 18.07
CA LYS A 5 -0.94 -5.89 18.30
C LYS A 5 -0.87 -4.91 17.14
N LYS A 6 -0.94 -5.40 15.91
CA LYS A 6 -0.92 -4.53 14.71
C LYS A 6 -2.24 -3.78 14.55
N GLU A 7 -3.36 -4.43 14.79
CA GLU A 7 -4.68 -3.81 14.80
C GLU A 7 -4.69 -2.63 15.78
N SER A 8 -4.17 -2.82 17.00
CA SER A 8 -4.04 -1.75 18.00
C SER A 8 -3.12 -0.59 17.54
N ILE A 9 -2.04 -0.87 16.80
CA ILE A 9 -1.18 0.17 16.24
C ILE A 9 -1.96 0.99 15.19
N LEU A 10 -2.65 0.31 14.27
CA LEU A 10 -3.42 0.99 13.23
C LEU A 10 -4.58 1.79 13.82
N GLU A 11 -5.31 1.27 14.79
CA GLU A 11 -6.38 2.00 15.47
C GLU A 11 -5.87 3.30 16.12
N LYS A 12 -4.68 3.29 16.73
CA LYS A 12 -4.04 4.50 17.26
C LYS A 12 -3.70 5.51 16.15
N LEU A 13 -3.22 5.04 15.00
CA LEU A 13 -2.90 5.91 13.86
C LEU A 13 -4.17 6.52 13.27
N PHE A 14 -5.26 5.78 13.18
CA PHE A 14 -6.56 6.31 12.76
C PHE A 14 -7.17 7.30 13.76
N SER A 15 -6.86 7.18 15.04
CA SER A 15 -7.33 8.11 16.08
C SER A 15 -6.56 9.43 16.11
N SER A 16 -5.49 9.55 15.33
CA SER A 16 -4.72 10.79 15.18
C SER A 16 -5.55 11.85 14.45
N ASP A 17 -5.26 13.12 14.71
CA ASP A 17 -5.83 14.21 13.92
C ASP A 17 -5.40 14.09 12.45
N ALA A 18 -6.33 13.66 11.61
CA ALA A 18 -6.08 13.38 10.19
C ALA A 18 -5.58 14.62 9.44
N ASP A 19 -6.11 15.80 9.77
CA ASP A 19 -5.72 17.06 9.10
C ASP A 19 -4.28 17.43 9.43
N THR A 20 -3.89 17.32 10.68
CA THR A 20 -2.51 17.57 11.12
C THR A 20 -1.56 16.54 10.50
N LEU A 21 -1.93 15.27 10.52
CA LEU A 21 -1.13 14.20 9.93
C LEU A 21 -0.98 14.40 8.41
N PHE A 22 -2.05 14.73 7.71
CA PHE A 22 -2.02 14.98 6.27
C PHE A 22 -1.09 16.16 5.91
N LYS A 23 -1.17 17.27 6.66
CA LYS A 23 -0.27 18.42 6.47
C LYS A 23 1.19 18.02 6.67
N GLN A 24 1.50 17.33 7.76
CA GLN A 24 2.86 16.83 8.03
C GLN A 24 3.36 15.90 6.92
N LYS A 25 2.52 14.98 6.42
CA LYS A 25 2.91 14.07 5.33
C LYS A 25 3.14 14.78 4.01
N LYS A 26 2.52 15.93 3.76
CA LYS A 26 2.77 16.72 2.55
C LYS A 26 4.08 17.53 2.60
N GLU A 27 4.66 17.72 3.78
CA GLU A 27 5.95 18.37 3.98
C GLU A 27 7.08 17.35 3.85
N PHE A 28 7.37 16.88 2.63
CA PHE A 28 8.46 15.93 2.37
C PHE A 28 9.43 16.46 1.32
N GLU A 29 10.70 16.12 1.49
CA GLU A 29 11.74 16.37 0.51
C GLU A 29 11.91 15.19 -0.43
N TYR A 30 12.07 15.45 -1.71
CA TYR A 30 12.30 14.41 -2.72
C TYR A 30 13.42 14.85 -3.68
N SER A 31 14.13 13.85 -4.24
CA SER A 31 15.20 14.10 -5.20
C SER A 31 14.67 14.30 -6.61
N TYR A 32 13.69 13.49 -7.00
CA TYR A 32 13.04 13.58 -8.31
C TYR A 32 11.66 12.94 -8.31
N CYS A 33 10.88 13.21 -9.34
CA CYS A 33 9.60 12.54 -9.53
C CYS A 33 9.52 11.82 -10.87
N ILE A 34 8.70 10.77 -10.91
CA ILE A 34 8.43 9.95 -12.09
C ILE A 34 6.93 9.91 -12.30
N TRP A 35 6.51 10.06 -13.55
CA TRP A 35 5.11 9.87 -13.94
C TRP A 35 4.87 8.47 -14.48
N GLY A 36 3.72 7.88 -14.16
CA GLY A 36 3.28 6.58 -14.62
C GLY A 36 1.85 6.57 -15.15
N THR A 37 1.54 5.61 -16.01
CA THR A 37 0.17 5.35 -16.47
C THR A 37 -0.66 4.57 -15.45
N SER A 38 -0.04 4.04 -14.43
CA SER A 38 -0.57 3.39 -13.22
C SER A 38 0.54 3.39 -12.18
N VAL A 39 0.36 2.74 -11.04
CA VAL A 39 1.42 2.53 -10.05
C VAL A 39 2.59 1.78 -10.69
N LEU A 40 3.82 2.25 -10.46
CA LEU A 40 5.05 1.67 -11.03
C LEU A 40 5.73 0.68 -10.07
N PHE A 41 5.44 0.80 -8.78
CA PHE A 41 6.13 0.06 -7.72
C PHE A 41 5.10 -0.61 -6.80
N GLU A 42 5.32 -1.85 -6.47
CA GLU A 42 4.53 -2.59 -5.49
C GLU A 42 5.26 -2.61 -4.15
N ILE A 43 4.50 -2.47 -3.08
CA ILE A 43 5.03 -2.53 -1.72
C ILE A 43 5.03 -3.97 -1.22
N TYR A 44 4.01 -4.71 -1.58
CA TYR A 44 3.84 -6.11 -1.21
C TYR A 44 3.63 -6.98 -2.44
N PRO A 45 4.07 -8.23 -2.37
CA PRO A 45 4.11 -9.10 -3.53
C PRO A 45 2.73 -9.37 -4.14
N PHE A 46 2.65 -9.30 -5.48
CA PHE A 46 1.49 -9.71 -6.29
C PHE A 46 0.20 -8.91 -6.06
N ASP A 47 0.28 -7.70 -5.49
CA ASP A 47 -0.92 -6.89 -5.26
C ASP A 47 -1.63 -6.55 -6.57
N MET A 48 -0.87 -6.12 -7.56
CA MET A 48 -1.42 -5.75 -8.86
C MET A 48 -2.00 -6.95 -9.60
N GLU A 49 -1.29 -8.07 -9.62
CA GLU A 49 -1.74 -9.31 -10.26
C GLU A 49 -3.05 -9.81 -9.64
N ARG A 50 -3.15 -9.79 -8.31
CA ARG A 50 -4.37 -10.22 -7.60
C ARG A 50 -5.56 -9.30 -7.81
N LYS A 51 -5.30 -8.01 -8.02
CA LYS A 51 -6.32 -7.01 -8.36
C LYS A 51 -6.65 -6.98 -9.85
N GLY A 52 -5.95 -7.78 -10.68
CA GLY A 52 -6.09 -7.74 -12.14
C GLY A 52 -5.60 -6.42 -12.75
N ILE A 53 -4.78 -5.67 -12.01
CA ILE A 53 -4.25 -4.37 -12.44
C ILE A 53 -2.94 -4.59 -13.19
N LYS A 54 -2.84 -4.05 -14.39
CA LYS A 54 -1.57 -4.06 -15.13
C LYS A 54 -0.61 -3.03 -14.54
N ARG A 55 0.65 -3.44 -14.35
CA ARG A 55 1.73 -2.53 -13.94
C ARG A 55 1.81 -1.33 -14.89
N GLY A 56 1.98 -0.15 -14.33
CA GLY A 56 2.09 1.08 -15.09
C GLY A 56 3.33 1.13 -15.97
N ARG A 57 3.29 1.99 -16.99
CA ARG A 57 4.45 2.34 -17.80
C ARG A 57 4.94 3.74 -17.43
N LYS A 58 6.26 3.90 -17.30
CA LYS A 58 6.89 5.19 -17.05
C LYS A 58 6.58 6.17 -18.19
N ILE A 59 6.22 7.39 -17.83
CA ILE A 59 6.02 8.51 -18.75
C ILE A 59 7.27 9.38 -18.68
N THR A 60 7.92 9.61 -19.82
CA THR A 60 9.23 10.30 -19.89
C THR A 60 9.15 11.82 -19.74
N LYS A 61 7.97 12.41 -19.95
CA LYS A 61 7.74 13.85 -19.81
C LYS A 61 6.58 14.11 -18.87
N VAL A 62 6.56 15.28 -18.24
CA VAL A 62 5.40 15.68 -17.43
C VAL A 62 4.15 15.69 -18.32
N PRO A 63 3.08 14.94 -17.96
CA PRO A 63 1.89 14.86 -18.79
C PRO A 63 1.14 16.19 -18.78
N LEU A 64 0.71 16.66 -19.96
CA LEU A 64 -0.14 17.85 -20.09
C LEU A 64 -1.51 17.65 -19.42
N LYS A 65 -2.03 16.43 -19.48
CA LYS A 65 -3.26 16.00 -18.79
C LYS A 65 -2.89 14.96 -17.75
N LYS A 66 -3.19 15.24 -16.49
CA LYS A 66 -2.85 14.36 -15.37
C LYS A 66 -3.86 13.24 -15.15
N ASN A 67 -5.08 13.35 -15.66
CA ASN A 67 -6.14 12.36 -15.50
C ASN A 67 -5.66 10.93 -15.78
N GLY A 68 -5.94 10.00 -14.86
CA GLY A 68 -5.50 8.61 -14.94
C GLY A 68 -3.99 8.44 -14.88
N LYS A 69 -3.27 9.38 -14.26
CA LYS A 69 -1.81 9.33 -14.09
C LYS A 69 -1.42 9.29 -12.64
N PHE A 70 -0.23 8.75 -12.40
CA PHE A 70 0.37 8.60 -11.09
C PHE A 70 1.71 9.32 -11.07
N GLN A 71 1.90 10.19 -10.10
CA GLN A 71 3.15 10.88 -9.85
C GLN A 71 3.83 10.23 -8.65
N HIS A 72 5.02 9.67 -8.85
CA HIS A 72 5.81 9.01 -7.82
C HIS A 72 6.95 9.91 -7.42
N PHE A 73 7.08 10.19 -6.13
CA PHE A 73 8.15 11.00 -5.55
C PHE A 73 9.22 10.09 -4.96
N ILE A 74 10.46 10.32 -5.33
CA ILE A 74 11.59 9.45 -5.03
C ILE A 74 12.60 10.24 -4.20
N ASN A 75 13.05 9.67 -3.08
CA ASN A 75 14.09 10.28 -2.24
C ASN A 75 15.51 9.98 -2.74
N GLU A 76 16.52 10.52 -2.07
CA GLU A 76 17.95 10.31 -2.35
C GLU A 76 18.40 8.83 -2.27
N LYS A 77 17.67 7.98 -1.52
CA LYS A 77 17.91 6.53 -1.40
C LYS A 77 17.20 5.71 -2.46
N ASN A 78 16.67 6.35 -3.52
CA ASN A 78 15.87 5.73 -4.57
C ASN A 78 14.62 4.98 -4.06
N ARG A 79 14.03 5.43 -2.94
CA ARG A 79 12.78 4.89 -2.40
C ARG A 79 11.61 5.79 -2.75
N VAL A 80 10.49 5.19 -3.10
CA VAL A 80 9.23 5.92 -3.29
C VAL A 80 8.74 6.40 -1.92
N ILE A 81 8.58 7.69 -1.75
CA ILE A 81 8.13 8.29 -0.48
C ILE A 81 6.70 8.83 -0.56
N ALA A 82 6.23 9.14 -1.77
CA ALA A 82 4.83 9.47 -2.00
C ALA A 82 4.40 9.08 -3.41
N ILE A 83 3.10 8.79 -3.56
CA ILE A 83 2.43 8.63 -4.85
C ILE A 83 1.17 9.49 -4.83
N TYR A 84 1.00 10.30 -5.86
CA TYR A 84 -0.21 11.08 -6.09
C TYR A 84 -0.96 10.49 -7.26
N GLU A 85 -2.20 10.10 -7.05
CA GLU A 85 -3.10 9.58 -8.08
C GLU A 85 -4.04 10.67 -8.55
N TYR A 86 -4.06 10.92 -9.85
CA TYR A 86 -4.92 11.90 -10.50
C TYR A 86 -6.06 11.18 -11.22
N ILE A 87 -7.28 11.32 -10.70
CA ILE A 87 -8.50 10.81 -11.30
C ILE A 87 -9.32 12.01 -11.78
N ASP A 88 -10.00 11.85 -12.90
CA ASP A 88 -10.80 12.92 -13.51
C ASP A 88 -10.00 14.15 -13.99
N ASN A 89 -10.73 15.16 -14.46
CA ASN A 89 -10.13 16.35 -15.07
C ASN A 89 -9.71 17.43 -14.04
N TYR A 90 -9.52 17.04 -12.79
CA TYR A 90 -9.05 17.95 -11.75
C TYR A 90 -7.51 18.01 -11.75
N ASP A 91 -6.97 19.22 -11.55
CA ASP A 91 -5.53 19.42 -11.39
C ASP A 91 -5.00 18.95 -10.03
N LEU A 92 -5.89 18.58 -9.11
CA LEU A 92 -5.57 18.07 -7.80
C LEU A 92 -5.59 16.54 -7.79
N PRO A 93 -4.70 15.89 -7.02
CA PRO A 93 -4.75 14.46 -6.82
C PRO A 93 -6.06 14.02 -6.13
N ALA A 94 -6.63 12.91 -6.58
CA ALA A 94 -7.76 12.27 -5.93
C ALA A 94 -7.32 11.46 -4.71
N GLN A 95 -6.09 10.91 -4.75
CA GLN A 95 -5.49 10.21 -3.63
C GLN A 95 -4.04 10.63 -3.42
N TYR A 96 -3.63 10.62 -2.16
CA TYR A 96 -2.27 10.90 -1.69
C TYR A 96 -1.81 9.70 -0.89
N ILE A 97 -0.76 9.02 -1.34
CA ILE A 97 -0.19 7.83 -0.70
C ILE A 97 1.20 8.19 -0.22
N PHE A 98 1.47 8.05 1.08
CA PHE A 98 2.76 8.36 1.70
C PHE A 98 3.38 7.12 2.33
N PHE A 99 4.70 7.01 2.26
CA PHE A 99 5.46 5.87 2.73
C PHE A 99 6.44 6.29 3.82
N GLU A 100 6.36 5.63 4.97
CA GLU A 100 7.36 5.73 6.03
C GLU A 100 8.16 4.44 6.11
N TYR A 101 9.47 4.56 5.97
CA TYR A 101 10.40 3.44 6.02
C TYR A 101 11.15 3.44 7.34
N HIS A 102 10.95 2.40 8.14
CA HIS A 102 11.72 2.09 9.34
C HIS A 102 12.65 0.90 9.06
N THR A 103 13.49 0.51 10.02
CA THR A 103 14.48 -0.56 9.85
C THR A 103 13.84 -1.89 9.44
N SER A 104 12.71 -2.23 10.05
CA SER A 104 12.01 -3.51 9.83
C SER A 104 10.54 -3.36 9.44
N GLU A 105 10.10 -2.14 9.15
CA GLU A 105 8.68 -1.83 8.95
C GLU A 105 8.50 -0.80 7.85
N ILE A 106 7.37 -0.89 7.14
CA ILE A 106 6.88 0.18 6.26
C ILE A 106 5.45 0.49 6.67
N ILE A 107 5.16 1.78 6.87
CA ILE A 107 3.81 2.27 7.08
C ILE A 107 3.41 3.07 5.84
N VAL A 108 2.23 2.77 5.31
CA VAL A 108 1.66 3.48 4.17
C VAL A 108 0.38 4.15 4.61
N TYR A 109 0.27 5.44 4.35
CA TYR A 109 -0.93 6.22 4.61
C TYR A 109 -1.56 6.60 3.28
N CYS A 110 -2.83 6.29 3.10
CA CYS A 110 -3.60 6.75 1.96
C CYS A 110 -4.66 7.75 2.42
N PHE A 111 -4.61 8.94 1.83
CA PHE A 111 -5.57 10.01 2.07
C PHE A 111 -6.35 10.29 0.78
N ASN A 112 -7.62 10.61 0.94
CA ASN A 112 -8.45 11.10 -0.15
C ASN A 112 -8.18 12.59 -0.46
N ILE A 113 -8.88 13.13 -1.44
CA ILE A 113 -8.73 14.52 -1.91
C ILE A 113 -8.96 15.57 -0.82
N VAL A 114 -9.78 15.26 0.19
CA VAL A 114 -10.09 16.18 1.30
C VAL A 114 -9.18 15.96 2.54
N GLY A 115 -8.17 15.09 2.43
CA GLY A 115 -7.21 14.83 3.50
C GLY A 115 -7.67 13.85 4.57
N GLN A 116 -8.78 13.15 4.36
CA GLN A 116 -9.22 12.08 5.26
C GLN A 116 -8.47 10.79 4.94
N ILE A 117 -8.16 10.02 5.98
CA ILE A 117 -7.51 8.72 5.82
C ILE A 117 -8.51 7.72 5.24
N ASP A 118 -8.19 7.15 4.08
CA ASP A 118 -8.95 6.07 3.47
C ASP A 118 -8.50 4.71 4.03
N TYR A 119 -7.17 4.48 4.06
CA TYR A 119 -6.60 3.29 4.68
C TYR A 119 -5.19 3.56 5.19
N ILE A 120 -4.76 2.72 6.13
CA ILE A 120 -3.37 2.64 6.59
C ILE A 120 -2.92 1.19 6.42
N GLN A 121 -1.71 1.02 5.87
CA GLN A 121 -1.08 -0.28 5.74
C GLN A 121 0.20 -0.34 6.58
N TYR A 122 0.38 -1.42 7.29
CA TYR A 122 1.55 -1.72 8.10
C TYR A 122 2.20 -3.03 7.61
N SER A 123 3.47 -2.98 7.24
CA SER A 123 4.20 -4.14 6.72
C SER A 123 5.46 -4.40 7.54
N ILE A 124 5.74 -5.66 7.84
CA ILE A 124 7.01 -6.10 8.44
C ILE A 124 7.93 -6.59 7.33
N ILE A 125 9.18 -6.10 7.39
CA ILE A 125 10.23 -6.43 6.43
C ILE A 125 11.41 -7.05 7.16
N LYS A 126 11.97 -8.09 6.58
CA LYS A 126 13.22 -8.68 7.02
C LYS A 126 14.05 -9.08 5.79
N GLU A 127 15.32 -8.67 5.77
CA GLU A 127 16.25 -8.99 4.68
C GLU A 127 15.70 -8.62 3.28
N GLY A 128 15.03 -7.45 3.18
CA GLY A 128 14.44 -6.98 1.93
C GLY A 128 13.13 -7.69 1.51
N LYS A 129 12.62 -8.62 2.32
CA LYS A 129 11.39 -9.37 2.04
C LYS A 129 10.25 -8.90 2.95
N VAL A 130 9.05 -8.75 2.39
CA VAL A 130 7.84 -8.51 3.17
C VAL A 130 7.42 -9.82 3.83
N LEU A 131 7.47 -9.89 5.16
CA LEU A 131 7.04 -11.08 5.91
C LEU A 131 5.55 -11.07 6.19
N SER A 132 4.99 -9.89 6.35
CA SER A 132 3.56 -9.76 6.65
C SER A 132 3.07 -8.34 6.40
N MET A 133 1.77 -8.24 6.13
CA MET A 133 1.08 -6.99 5.88
C MET A 133 -0.26 -6.98 6.62
N LEU A 134 -0.65 -5.84 7.14
CA LEU A 134 -2.00 -5.53 7.60
C LEU A 134 -2.43 -4.22 6.96
N ASN A 135 -3.50 -4.27 6.19
CA ASN A 135 -4.15 -3.09 5.61
C ASN A 135 -5.52 -2.92 6.29
N MET A 136 -5.78 -1.75 6.84
CA MET A 136 -7.02 -1.42 7.52
C MET A 136 -7.61 -0.14 6.91
N ASP A 137 -8.91 -0.16 6.63
CA ASP A 137 -9.65 1.02 6.18
C ASP A 137 -10.20 1.84 7.37
N ASN A 138 -10.75 3.01 7.07
CA ASN A 138 -11.33 3.93 8.06
C ASN A 138 -12.61 3.41 8.73
N LYS A 139 -13.15 2.28 8.28
CA LYS A 139 -14.28 1.57 8.91
C LYS A 139 -13.83 0.44 9.83
N GLY A 140 -12.52 0.18 9.88
CA GLY A 140 -11.90 -0.89 10.64
C GLY A 140 -12.02 -2.26 9.96
N ASN A 141 -12.36 -2.32 8.68
CA ASN A 141 -12.19 -3.54 7.89
C ASN A 141 -10.72 -3.75 7.64
N TYR A 142 -10.24 -4.99 7.66
CA TYR A 142 -8.84 -5.25 7.39
C TYR A 142 -8.60 -6.49 6.53
N ILE A 143 -7.44 -6.46 5.86
CA ILE A 143 -6.81 -7.59 5.20
C ILE A 143 -5.45 -7.78 5.85
N ALA A 144 -5.19 -8.97 6.38
CA ALA A 144 -3.90 -9.37 6.93
C ALA A 144 -3.31 -10.49 6.06
N GLU A 145 -2.02 -10.40 5.77
CA GLU A 145 -1.30 -11.40 4.98
C GLU A 145 0.02 -11.76 5.66
N GLU A 146 0.37 -13.05 5.60
CA GLU A 146 1.68 -13.58 5.95
C GLU A 146 2.29 -14.27 4.73
N TYR A 147 3.56 -13.98 4.44
CA TYR A 147 4.27 -14.44 3.25
C TYR A 147 5.30 -15.48 3.65
N HIS A 148 5.21 -16.67 3.07
CA HIS A 148 6.14 -17.76 3.29
C HIS A 148 7.06 -17.92 2.08
N TYR A 149 8.35 -18.02 2.35
CA TYR A 149 9.39 -18.10 1.33
C TYR A 149 10.12 -19.43 1.37
N ASP A 150 10.47 -19.95 0.20
CA ASP A 150 11.40 -21.07 0.09
C ASP A 150 12.86 -20.63 0.35
N LYS A 151 13.77 -21.61 0.32
CA LYS A 151 15.23 -21.37 0.49
C LYS A 151 15.84 -20.46 -0.59
N ASN A 152 15.20 -20.34 -1.74
CA ASN A 152 15.66 -19.50 -2.86
C ASN A 152 15.07 -18.09 -2.78
N GLY A 153 14.16 -17.83 -1.82
CA GLY A 153 13.49 -16.55 -1.63
C GLY A 153 12.25 -16.36 -2.49
N HIS A 154 11.70 -17.42 -3.09
CA HIS A 154 10.42 -17.36 -3.78
C HIS A 154 9.28 -17.53 -2.79
N ILE A 155 8.18 -16.79 -2.98
CA ILE A 155 6.96 -16.97 -2.20
C ILE A 155 6.32 -18.30 -2.60
N VAL A 156 6.09 -19.15 -1.60
CA VAL A 156 5.44 -20.46 -1.79
C VAL A 156 4.00 -20.49 -1.24
N LEU A 157 3.69 -19.58 -0.31
CA LEU A 157 2.38 -19.50 0.31
C LEU A 157 2.10 -18.06 0.77
N ILE A 158 0.88 -17.62 0.64
CA ILE A 158 0.35 -16.40 1.25
C ILE A 158 -0.87 -16.81 2.10
N ASP A 159 -0.73 -16.70 3.42
CA ASP A 159 -1.86 -16.84 4.33
C ASP A 159 -2.59 -15.50 4.42
N ARG A 160 -3.89 -15.50 4.12
CA ARG A 160 -4.69 -14.28 4.10
C ARG A 160 -5.87 -14.40 5.06
N GLN A 161 -6.03 -13.38 5.88
CA GLN A 161 -7.20 -13.19 6.72
C GLN A 161 -7.90 -11.90 6.31
N HIS A 162 -9.22 -11.93 6.35
CA HIS A 162 -10.05 -10.77 6.05
C HIS A 162 -11.08 -10.60 7.16
N LYS A 163 -11.25 -9.36 7.64
CA LYS A 163 -12.28 -8.99 8.60
C LYS A 163 -13.08 -7.83 8.00
N ASP A 164 -14.35 -8.09 7.76
CA ASP A 164 -15.30 -7.07 7.32
C ASP A 164 -16.27 -6.78 8.48
N ARG A 165 -16.15 -5.61 9.08
CA ARG A 165 -17.03 -5.19 10.18
C ARG A 165 -18.46 -4.88 9.72
N SER A 166 -18.68 -4.65 8.43
CA SER A 166 -20.01 -4.41 7.87
C SER A 166 -20.85 -5.68 7.80
N LEU A 167 -20.19 -6.85 7.73
CA LEU A 167 -20.83 -8.18 7.62
C LEU A 167 -21.20 -8.80 8.97
N PHE A 168 -20.83 -8.18 10.11
CA PHE A 168 -21.17 -8.72 11.43
C PHE A 168 -22.66 -8.77 11.77
N LYS A 169 -23.54 -8.29 10.88
CA LYS A 169 -24.99 -8.53 11.00
C LYS A 169 -25.44 -9.88 10.44
N ASN A 170 -24.60 -10.56 9.64
CA ASN A 170 -24.88 -11.90 9.08
C ASN A 170 -23.69 -12.82 9.33
N LYS A 171 -23.93 -13.92 10.05
CA LYS A 171 -22.94 -14.95 10.40
C LYS A 171 -22.64 -15.87 9.20
N ASP A 172 -21.92 -15.39 8.20
CA ASP A 172 -21.41 -16.25 7.14
C ASP A 172 -19.89 -16.24 7.15
N HIS A 173 -19.32 -17.42 7.47
CA HIS A 173 -17.88 -17.66 7.43
C HIS A 173 -17.43 -17.80 5.97
N PHE A 174 -16.64 -16.86 5.49
CA PHE A 174 -15.83 -17.08 4.29
C PHE A 174 -14.58 -17.92 4.64
N PRO A 175 -14.11 -18.79 3.74
CA PRO A 175 -12.91 -19.59 3.98
C PRO A 175 -11.69 -18.67 4.15
N ASN A 176 -10.99 -18.84 5.27
CA ASN A 176 -9.90 -17.96 5.71
C ASN A 176 -8.58 -18.14 4.95
N ASN A 177 -8.46 -19.10 4.04
CA ASN A 177 -7.18 -19.40 3.39
C ASN A 177 -7.33 -19.48 1.87
N ILE A 178 -6.67 -18.57 1.18
CA ILE A 178 -6.49 -18.64 -0.28
C ILE A 178 -5.08 -19.18 -0.51
N TYR A 179 -5.00 -20.41 -1.02
CA TYR A 179 -3.73 -21.00 -1.46
C TYR A 179 -3.47 -20.53 -2.89
N ILE A 180 -2.40 -19.81 -3.09
CA ILE A 180 -1.96 -19.39 -4.44
C ILE A 180 -0.67 -20.16 -4.74
N THR A 181 -0.75 -21.10 -5.68
CA THR A 181 0.45 -21.73 -6.26
C THR A 181 1.03 -20.75 -7.26
N LEU A 182 2.22 -20.22 -6.99
CA LEU A 182 2.82 -19.15 -7.78
C LEU A 182 3.94 -19.68 -8.68
N ILE A 183 3.90 -19.21 -9.93
CA ILE A 183 5.00 -19.37 -10.89
C ILE A 183 6.09 -18.34 -10.53
N PRO A 184 7.39 -18.70 -10.57
CA PRO A 184 8.48 -17.80 -10.18
C PRO A 184 8.49 -16.55 -11.05
N GLN A 185 8.41 -15.38 -10.44
CA GLN A 185 8.64 -14.11 -11.12
C GLN A 185 9.82 -13.38 -10.48
N TYR A 186 10.67 -12.83 -11.33
CA TYR A 186 11.85 -12.09 -10.94
C TYR A 186 11.50 -10.72 -10.41
N PHE A 187 11.94 -10.41 -9.20
CA PHE A 187 11.95 -9.04 -8.68
C PHE A 187 13.20 -8.33 -9.18
N PHE A 188 13.04 -7.26 -9.96
CA PHE A 188 14.10 -6.30 -10.17
C PHE A 188 13.87 -5.11 -9.23
N LEU A 189 14.89 -4.85 -8.42
CA LEU A 189 15.06 -3.62 -7.63
C LEU A 189 15.36 -2.44 -8.54
#